data_0e43f5cd7c24842b96e87f0a4af32831
#
_entry.id   0e43f5cd7c24842b96e87f0a4af32831
#
_cell.length_a   1.000
_cell.length_b   1.000
_cell.length_c   1.000
_cell.angle_alpha   90.00
_cell.angle_beta   90.00
_cell.angle_gamma   90.00
#
_symmetry.space_group_name_H-M   'P 1'
#
loop_
_entity.id
_entity.type
_entity.pdbx_description
1 polymer ?
#
loop_
_entity_poly.entity_id
_entity_poly.type
_entity_poly.pdbx_seq_one_letter_code
_entity_poly.pdbx_strand_id
1 'polypeptide(L)'
;MPELLIDFITTLDGCASGEGWPGFWGLEGPEYLGWLGEEPEKDYTVLMGANTYRVMSRLASEGEPGTDVLAEMSKVVFSNTLQEPLSWPNTQLVAGDAVEAVRDMKKGSTSMRTMGSLALCRSLLEAGLADRFRVVIFPVVTGITGSEHIYDGWPDVALEMINSRTFDGRTQLLEYVPTILDGPPGS
;
A
#
# COMPACT_ATOMS: atom_id res chain seq x y z
N MET A 1 -1.40 14.22 -15.06
CA MET A 1 -0.99 14.46 -13.66
C MET A 1 -0.51 13.15 -13.05
N PRO A 2 0.47 13.18 -12.18
CA PRO A 2 0.93 11.97 -11.52
C PRO A 2 -0.19 11.35 -10.67
N GLU A 3 -0.30 10.03 -10.76
CA GLU A 3 -1.28 9.22 -10.04
C GLU A 3 -0.80 8.92 -8.62
N LEU A 4 -1.73 8.85 -7.68
CA LEU A 4 -1.53 8.25 -6.36
C LEU A 4 -2.36 6.97 -6.26
N LEU A 5 -1.68 5.83 -6.20
CA LEU A 5 -2.27 4.52 -5.96
C LEU A 5 -2.16 4.17 -4.47
N ILE A 6 -3.30 3.95 -3.82
CA ILE A 6 -3.35 3.28 -2.51
C ILE A 6 -3.46 1.78 -2.76
N ASP A 7 -2.51 1.02 -2.23
CA ASP A 7 -2.31 -0.39 -2.54
C ASP A 7 -2.23 -1.23 -1.26
N PHE A 8 -3.04 -2.28 -1.20
CA PHE A 8 -3.07 -3.22 -0.09
C PHE A 8 -3.13 -4.68 -0.54
N ILE A 9 -2.51 -5.53 0.26
CA ILE A 9 -2.68 -6.98 0.22
C ILE A 9 -3.37 -7.38 1.52
N THR A 10 -4.51 -8.09 1.42
CA THR A 10 -5.35 -8.36 2.59
C THR A 10 -5.92 -9.78 2.58
N THR A 11 -6.43 -10.18 3.74
CA THR A 11 -7.40 -11.26 3.89
C THR A 11 -8.79 -10.81 3.38
N LEU A 12 -9.73 -11.75 3.23
CA LEU A 12 -11.10 -11.43 2.83
C LEU A 12 -11.81 -10.49 3.83
N ASP A 13 -11.47 -10.61 5.10
CA ASP A 13 -12.00 -9.75 6.17
C ASP A 13 -11.20 -8.45 6.38
N GLY A 14 -10.30 -8.10 5.47
CA GLY A 14 -9.64 -6.80 5.41
C GLY A 14 -8.42 -6.63 6.31
N CYS A 15 -7.78 -7.70 6.75
CA CYS A 15 -6.55 -7.63 7.54
C CYS A 15 -5.32 -7.62 6.64
N ALA A 16 -4.42 -6.67 6.82
CA ALA A 16 -3.15 -6.60 6.09
C ALA A 16 -2.01 -7.35 6.77
N SER A 17 -2.21 -7.84 7.98
CA SER A 17 -1.23 -8.59 8.76
C SER A 17 -1.93 -9.50 9.79
N GLY A 18 -1.18 -10.24 10.57
CA GLY A 18 -1.73 -11.10 11.61
C GLY A 18 -0.65 -11.79 12.43
N GLU A 19 -1.08 -12.53 13.44
CA GLU A 19 -0.19 -13.33 14.29
C GLU A 19 0.55 -14.36 13.45
N GLY A 20 1.88 -14.40 13.57
CA GLY A 20 2.71 -15.34 12.80
C GLY A 20 2.67 -15.15 11.29
N TRP A 21 2.32 -13.96 10.83
CA TRP A 21 2.11 -13.64 9.42
C TRP A 21 3.31 -14.02 8.54
N PRO A 22 3.13 -14.96 7.58
CA PRO A 22 4.22 -15.41 6.70
C PRO A 22 4.28 -14.67 5.36
N GLY A 23 3.86 -13.42 5.30
CA GLY A 23 3.72 -12.68 4.05
C GLY A 23 2.33 -12.86 3.43
N PHE A 24 2.19 -13.67 2.41
CA PHE A 24 0.91 -13.88 1.71
C PHE A 24 0.04 -14.99 2.32
N TRP A 25 0.09 -15.17 3.64
CA TRP A 25 -0.60 -16.26 4.39
C TRP A 25 -0.27 -17.68 3.87
N GLY A 26 0.87 -17.83 3.13
CA GLY A 26 1.22 -19.09 2.48
C GLY A 26 0.28 -19.49 1.34
N LEU A 27 -0.46 -18.55 0.77
CA LEU A 27 -1.49 -18.79 -0.24
C LEU A 27 -1.13 -18.22 -1.61
N GLU A 28 0.06 -17.67 -1.76
CA GLU A 28 0.57 -17.20 -3.05
C GLU A 28 0.68 -18.38 -4.03
N GLY A 29 0.34 -18.10 -5.28
CA GLY A 29 0.44 -19.07 -6.35
C GLY A 29 1.26 -18.52 -7.52
N PRO A 30 1.56 -19.37 -8.53
CA PRO A 30 2.44 -18.99 -9.62
C PRO A 30 1.93 -17.84 -10.49
N GLU A 31 0.61 -17.71 -10.68
CA GLU A 31 0.04 -16.60 -11.46
C GLU A 31 0.20 -15.27 -10.72
N TYR A 32 -0.06 -15.26 -9.40
CA TYR A 32 0.12 -14.08 -8.57
C TYR A 32 1.60 -13.67 -8.49
N LEU A 33 2.49 -14.61 -8.26
CA LEU A 33 3.93 -14.35 -8.21
C LEU A 33 4.48 -13.90 -9.57
N GLY A 34 3.95 -14.44 -10.67
CA GLY A 34 4.27 -13.99 -12.02
C GLY A 34 3.89 -12.54 -12.24
N TRP A 35 2.69 -12.14 -11.82
CA TRP A 35 2.24 -10.76 -11.90
C TRP A 35 3.09 -9.81 -11.04
N LEU A 36 3.47 -10.20 -9.84
CA LEU A 36 4.42 -9.43 -9.03
C LEU A 36 5.77 -9.27 -9.72
N GLY A 37 6.24 -10.32 -10.40
CA GLY A 37 7.50 -10.31 -11.16
C GLY A 37 7.47 -9.42 -12.41
N GLU A 38 6.30 -9.05 -12.92
CA GLU A 38 6.15 -8.02 -13.95
C GLU A 38 6.44 -6.62 -13.43
N GLU A 39 6.60 -6.47 -12.11
CA GLU A 39 6.88 -5.22 -11.41
C GLU A 39 5.92 -4.10 -11.81
N PRO A 40 4.60 -4.30 -11.59
CA PRO A 40 3.62 -3.28 -11.89
C PRO A 40 3.96 -2.00 -11.11
N GLU A 41 3.82 -0.85 -11.75
CA GLU A 41 4.17 0.46 -11.19
C GLU A 41 5.64 0.57 -10.70
N LYS A 42 6.57 -0.11 -11.37
CA LYS A 42 8.01 -0.06 -11.01
C LYS A 42 8.63 1.35 -11.07
N ASP A 43 8.06 2.22 -11.90
CA ASP A 43 8.51 3.60 -12.04
C ASP A 43 7.83 4.57 -11.05
N TYR A 44 6.96 4.06 -10.17
CA TYR A 44 6.31 4.87 -9.14
C TYR A 44 7.21 5.07 -7.93
N THR A 45 7.12 6.24 -7.30
CA THR A 45 7.72 6.45 -5.98
C THR A 45 6.89 5.72 -4.92
N VAL A 46 7.55 4.90 -4.12
CA VAL A 46 6.91 4.17 -3.02
C VAL A 46 6.83 5.06 -1.78
N LEU A 47 5.62 5.24 -1.27
CA LEU A 47 5.34 6.02 -0.06
C LEU A 47 5.10 5.09 1.12
N MET A 48 5.69 5.38 2.26
CA MET A 48 5.48 4.59 3.48
C MET A 48 5.62 5.42 4.75
N GLY A 49 5.02 4.93 5.84
CA GLY A 49 5.24 5.45 7.18
C GLY A 49 6.44 4.80 7.85
N ALA A 50 6.81 5.30 9.03
CA ALA A 50 7.98 4.83 9.78
C ALA A 50 7.92 3.35 10.16
N ASN A 51 6.75 2.84 10.57
CA ASN A 51 6.63 1.43 10.96
C ASN A 51 6.86 0.49 9.77
N THR A 52 6.26 0.80 8.63
CA THR A 52 6.48 0.03 7.40
C THR A 52 7.95 0.08 6.99
N TYR A 53 8.58 1.25 7.05
CA TYR A 53 10.01 1.39 6.77
C TYR A 53 10.86 0.49 7.67
N ARG A 54 10.61 0.49 9.00
CA ARG A 54 11.39 -0.35 9.94
C ARG A 54 11.26 -1.84 9.64
N VAL A 55 10.07 -2.29 9.32
CA VAL A 55 9.81 -3.70 8.95
C VAL A 55 10.51 -4.04 7.64
N MET A 56 10.29 -3.25 6.60
CA MET A 56 10.81 -3.54 5.27
C MET A 56 12.31 -3.39 5.17
N SER A 57 12.90 -2.39 5.82
CA SER A 57 14.37 -2.22 5.83
C SER A 57 15.06 -3.36 6.59
N ARG A 58 14.44 -3.90 7.63
CA ARG A 58 14.93 -5.11 8.31
C ARG A 58 14.89 -6.32 7.39
N LEU A 59 13.74 -6.59 6.75
CA LEU A 59 13.59 -7.70 5.79
C LEU A 59 14.62 -7.59 4.65
N ALA A 60 14.84 -6.38 4.14
CA ALA A 60 15.87 -6.14 3.14
C ALA A 60 17.28 -6.44 3.65
N SER A 61 17.60 -6.12 4.91
CA SER A 61 18.90 -6.43 5.53
C SER A 61 19.10 -7.93 5.78
N GLU A 62 18.00 -8.67 5.93
CA GLU A 62 17.97 -10.13 6.08
C GLU A 62 17.99 -10.87 4.73
N GLY A 63 17.90 -10.13 3.61
CA GLY A 63 17.94 -10.68 2.26
C GLY A 63 16.65 -11.40 1.83
N GLU A 64 15.51 -10.98 2.38
CA GLU A 64 14.22 -11.56 2.02
C GLU A 64 13.90 -11.35 0.53
N PRO A 65 13.39 -12.38 -0.16
CA PRO A 65 13.06 -12.30 -1.59
C PRO A 65 12.12 -11.13 -1.92
N GLY A 66 12.41 -10.42 -3.02
CA GLY A 66 11.61 -9.29 -3.51
C GLY A 66 12.01 -7.94 -2.89
N THR A 67 12.84 -7.91 -1.85
CA THR A 67 13.32 -6.64 -1.26
C THR A 67 14.39 -5.97 -2.08
N ASP A 68 15.11 -6.71 -2.90
CA ASP A 68 16.11 -6.21 -3.86
C ASP A 68 15.48 -5.29 -4.91
N VAL A 69 14.34 -5.69 -5.47
CA VAL A 69 13.59 -4.85 -6.42
C VAL A 69 13.13 -3.54 -5.76
N LEU A 70 12.60 -3.63 -4.55
CA LEU A 70 12.19 -2.46 -3.79
C LEU A 70 13.37 -1.55 -3.41
N ALA A 71 14.57 -2.11 -3.24
CA ALA A 71 15.78 -1.32 -2.96
C ALA A 71 16.14 -0.38 -4.13
N GLU A 72 15.88 -0.78 -5.36
CA GLU A 72 16.14 0.03 -6.56
C GLU A 72 15.11 1.14 -6.79
N MET A 73 13.88 0.96 -6.28
CA MET A 73 12.81 1.95 -6.43
C MET A 73 13.04 3.19 -5.58
N SER A 74 12.61 4.35 -6.08
CA SER A 74 12.54 5.57 -5.27
C SER A 74 11.53 5.40 -4.15
N LYS A 75 11.90 5.76 -2.93
CA LYS A 75 11.08 5.65 -1.73
C LYS A 75 11.04 6.95 -0.95
N VAL A 76 9.88 7.26 -0.40
CA VAL A 76 9.69 8.36 0.55
C VAL A 76 9.09 7.81 1.84
N VAL A 77 9.75 8.11 2.95
CA VAL A 77 9.28 7.74 4.30
C VAL A 77 8.82 9.01 5.00
N PHE A 78 7.58 9.02 5.45
CA PHE A 78 7.04 10.11 6.25
C PHE A 78 7.20 9.78 7.74
N SER A 79 7.99 10.58 8.44
CA SER A 79 8.23 10.41 9.87
C SER A 79 8.78 11.68 10.51
N ASN A 80 8.32 11.95 11.73
CA ASN A 80 8.88 13.00 12.60
C ASN A 80 9.86 12.44 13.65
N THR A 81 10.10 11.13 13.67
CA THR A 81 10.92 10.45 14.70
C THR A 81 12.14 9.74 14.14
N LEU A 82 12.12 9.34 12.87
CA LEU A 82 13.29 8.78 12.21
C LEU A 82 14.33 9.87 11.93
N GLN A 83 15.59 9.46 11.89
CA GLN A 83 16.72 10.34 11.61
C GLN A 83 17.55 9.79 10.44
N GLU A 84 18.11 10.70 9.65
CA GLU A 84 19.06 10.33 8.60
C GLU A 84 20.44 10.01 9.17
N PRO A 85 21.25 9.17 8.49
CA PRO A 85 20.97 8.52 7.23
C PRO A 85 20.03 7.32 7.38
N LEU A 86 19.13 7.11 6.40
CA LEU A 86 18.34 5.90 6.32
C LEU A 86 19.16 4.77 5.68
N SER A 87 19.03 3.55 6.22
CA SER A 87 19.84 2.40 5.79
C SER A 87 19.39 1.78 4.46
N TRP A 88 18.12 1.97 4.08
CA TRP A 88 17.61 1.39 2.84
C TRP A 88 17.89 2.32 1.66
N PRO A 89 18.53 1.82 0.56
CA PRO A 89 18.91 2.66 -0.58
C PRO A 89 17.71 3.37 -1.23
N ASN A 90 17.98 4.49 -1.91
CA ASN A 90 16.99 5.27 -2.66
C ASN A 90 15.79 5.70 -1.81
N THR A 91 16.02 6.00 -0.54
CA THR A 91 14.97 6.37 0.41
C THR A 91 15.20 7.79 0.93
N GLN A 92 14.20 8.64 0.76
CA GLN A 92 14.17 10.00 1.28
C GLN A 92 13.30 10.07 2.54
N LEU A 93 13.78 10.73 3.58
CA LEU A 93 13.00 11.04 4.77
C LEU A 93 12.31 12.40 4.60
N VAL A 94 11.01 12.44 4.86
CA VAL A 94 10.22 13.67 4.87
C VAL A 94 9.55 13.80 6.24
N ALA A 95 9.91 14.87 6.95
CA ALA A 95 9.25 15.27 8.19
C ALA A 95 8.09 16.23 7.92
N GLY A 96 7.19 16.37 8.89
CA GLY A 96 6.06 17.28 8.80
C GLY A 96 4.78 16.60 8.29
N ASP A 97 3.93 17.38 7.61
CA ASP A 97 2.63 16.93 7.13
C ASP A 97 2.78 16.12 5.83
N ALA A 98 2.47 14.83 5.89
CA ALA A 98 2.55 13.93 4.74
C ALA A 98 1.54 14.31 3.64
N VAL A 99 0.36 14.80 4.01
CA VAL A 99 -0.68 15.21 3.04
C VAL A 99 -0.21 16.39 2.21
N GLU A 100 0.36 17.40 2.85
CA GLU A 100 0.92 18.57 2.14
C GLU A 100 2.11 18.16 1.25
N ALA A 101 2.99 17.31 1.76
CA ALA A 101 4.12 16.81 0.98
C ALA A 101 3.65 16.05 -0.27
N VAL A 102 2.65 15.19 -0.17
CA VAL A 102 2.09 14.46 -1.32
C VAL A 102 1.38 15.39 -2.28
N ARG A 103 0.66 16.43 -1.80
CA ARG A 103 0.08 17.47 -2.67
C ARG A 103 1.16 18.14 -3.52
N ASP A 104 2.30 18.45 -2.91
CA ASP A 104 3.43 19.05 -3.64
C ASP A 104 4.05 18.05 -4.63
N MET A 105 4.21 16.80 -4.26
CA MET A 105 4.69 15.74 -5.16
C MET A 105 3.76 15.55 -6.37
N LYS A 106 2.45 15.69 -6.19
CA LYS A 106 1.46 15.63 -7.29
C LYS A 106 1.58 16.78 -8.30
N LYS A 107 2.31 17.82 -8.00
CA LYS A 107 2.65 18.91 -8.97
C LYS A 107 3.79 18.51 -9.91
N GLY A 108 4.52 17.47 -9.59
CA GLY A 108 5.59 16.92 -10.40
C GLY A 108 5.11 16.02 -11.54
N SER A 109 5.94 15.08 -11.94
CA SER A 109 5.66 14.17 -13.06
C SER A 109 5.67 12.67 -12.69
N THR A 110 6.09 12.32 -11.47
CA THR A 110 6.25 10.92 -11.07
C THR A 110 5.06 10.46 -10.25
N SER A 111 4.43 9.39 -10.69
CA SER A 111 3.34 8.74 -9.96
C SER A 111 3.84 8.06 -8.68
N MET A 112 2.93 7.80 -7.76
CA MET A 112 3.23 7.31 -6.42
C MET A 112 2.34 6.14 -6.06
N ARG A 113 2.85 5.22 -5.24
CA ARG A 113 2.04 4.17 -4.62
C ARG A 113 2.39 4.01 -3.14
N THR A 114 1.42 3.65 -2.33
CA THR A 114 1.65 3.39 -0.91
C THR A 114 2.10 1.95 -0.67
N MET A 115 2.88 1.75 0.39
CA MET A 115 3.21 0.43 0.95
C MET A 115 2.79 0.34 2.43
N GLY A 116 1.82 1.14 2.85
CA GLY A 116 1.48 1.36 4.26
C GLY A 116 2.21 2.60 4.79
N SER A 117 1.99 3.06 5.96
CA SER A 117 1.14 2.53 7.03
C SER A 117 -0.36 2.78 6.77
N LEU A 118 -1.21 2.18 7.62
CA LEU A 118 -2.66 2.41 7.54
C LEU A 118 -3.02 3.88 7.78
N ALA A 119 -2.38 4.51 8.75
CA ALA A 119 -2.62 5.91 9.07
C ALA A 119 -2.27 6.84 7.91
N LEU A 120 -1.14 6.60 7.23
CA LEU A 120 -0.74 7.35 6.04
C LEU A 120 -1.79 7.19 4.92
N CYS A 121 -2.15 5.96 4.60
CA CYS A 121 -3.12 5.67 3.53
C CYS A 121 -4.47 6.32 3.81
N ARG A 122 -4.96 6.22 5.05
CA ARG A 122 -6.20 6.88 5.48
C ARG A 122 -6.14 8.39 5.30
N SER A 123 -5.08 9.03 5.78
CA SER A 123 -4.92 10.49 5.67
C SER A 123 -4.88 10.97 4.23
N LEU A 124 -4.21 10.24 3.35
CA LEU A 124 -4.15 10.56 1.92
C LEU A 124 -5.51 10.38 1.23
N LEU A 125 -6.25 9.34 1.60
CA LEU A 125 -7.61 9.11 1.10
C LEU A 125 -8.57 10.21 1.58
N GLU A 126 -8.60 10.50 2.89
CA GLU A 126 -9.43 11.57 3.49
C GLU A 126 -9.17 12.94 2.86
N ALA A 127 -7.93 13.20 2.45
CA ALA A 127 -7.55 14.42 1.76
C ALA A 127 -7.96 14.47 0.28
N GLY A 128 -8.59 13.40 -0.25
CA GLY A 128 -9.01 13.31 -1.64
C GLY A 128 -7.84 13.19 -2.62
N LEU A 129 -6.68 12.71 -2.18
CA LEU A 129 -5.48 12.63 -3.02
C LEU A 129 -5.34 11.30 -3.78
N ALA A 130 -6.09 10.27 -3.39
CA ALA A 130 -6.05 8.96 -4.02
C ALA A 130 -6.78 8.99 -5.37
N ASP A 131 -6.07 8.67 -6.44
CA ASP A 131 -6.63 8.54 -7.78
C ASP A 131 -7.06 7.09 -8.09
N ARG A 132 -6.37 6.12 -7.49
CA ARG A 132 -6.66 4.70 -7.64
C ARG A 132 -6.50 3.98 -6.30
N PHE A 133 -7.38 3.03 -6.05
CA PHE A 133 -7.30 2.11 -4.92
C PHE A 133 -7.23 0.69 -5.46
N ARG A 134 -6.22 -0.06 -5.02
CA ARG A 134 -6.06 -1.47 -5.35
C ARG A 134 -6.04 -2.30 -4.08
N VAL A 135 -6.75 -3.40 -4.11
CA VAL A 135 -6.66 -4.42 -3.05
C VAL A 135 -6.50 -5.80 -3.67
N VAL A 136 -5.52 -6.55 -3.20
CA VAL A 136 -5.34 -7.96 -3.51
C VAL A 136 -5.85 -8.76 -2.31
N ILE A 137 -6.88 -9.56 -2.54
CA ILE A 137 -7.60 -10.30 -1.49
C ILE A 137 -7.21 -11.77 -1.58
N PHE A 138 -6.55 -12.27 -0.55
CA PHE A 138 -6.24 -13.68 -0.40
C PHE A 138 -7.43 -14.44 0.19
N PRO A 139 -7.65 -15.70 -0.20
CA PRO A 139 -8.85 -16.47 0.15
C PRO A 139 -8.75 -17.03 1.57
N VAL A 140 -8.69 -16.16 2.56
CA VAL A 140 -8.62 -16.51 3.99
C VAL A 140 -9.33 -15.46 4.83
N VAL A 141 -9.90 -15.90 5.93
CA VAL A 141 -10.47 -15.04 6.99
C VAL A 141 -9.65 -15.26 8.25
N THR A 142 -9.16 -14.19 8.83
CA THR A 142 -8.29 -14.20 10.01
C THR A 142 -8.96 -13.46 11.19
N GLY A 143 -10.23 -13.77 11.45
CA GLY A 143 -11.05 -13.09 12.44
C GLY A 143 -10.50 -13.11 13.88
N ILE A 144 -9.67 -14.11 14.25
CA ILE A 144 -9.05 -14.21 15.58
C ILE A 144 -7.62 -13.67 15.56
N THR A 145 -6.82 -14.04 14.57
CA THR A 145 -5.39 -13.76 14.53
C THR A 145 -5.02 -12.58 13.63
N GLY A 146 -5.98 -12.07 12.86
CA GLY A 146 -5.78 -10.94 11.96
C GLY A 146 -5.57 -9.63 12.71
N SER A 147 -4.78 -8.76 12.11
CA SER A 147 -4.50 -7.39 12.57
C SER A 147 -4.36 -6.46 11.38
N GLU A 148 -4.18 -5.17 11.65
CA GLU A 148 -4.06 -4.17 10.60
C GLU A 148 -5.29 -4.15 9.68
N HIS A 149 -6.47 -3.83 10.27
CA HIS A 149 -7.73 -3.69 9.54
C HIS A 149 -7.69 -2.45 8.65
N ILE A 150 -7.58 -2.64 7.34
CA ILE A 150 -7.25 -1.55 6.41
C ILE A 150 -8.34 -0.47 6.29
N TYR A 151 -9.60 -0.83 6.55
CA TYR A 151 -10.73 0.10 6.43
C TYR A 151 -11.08 0.84 7.73
N ASP A 152 -10.40 0.53 8.83
CA ASP A 152 -10.69 1.16 10.10
C ASP A 152 -10.44 2.68 10.05
N GLY A 153 -11.48 3.42 10.39
CA GLY A 153 -11.46 4.88 10.40
C GLY A 153 -11.51 5.53 9.02
N TRP A 154 -11.77 4.77 7.95
CA TRP A 154 -11.99 5.36 6.62
C TRP A 154 -13.30 6.17 6.61
N PRO A 155 -13.38 7.25 5.80
CA PRO A 155 -14.66 7.86 5.46
C PRO A 155 -15.51 6.90 4.64
N ASP A 156 -16.77 7.21 4.44
CA ASP A 156 -17.58 6.51 3.46
C ASP A 156 -17.08 6.83 2.06
N VAL A 157 -16.80 5.80 1.25
CA VAL A 157 -16.16 5.92 -0.06
C VAL A 157 -16.93 5.10 -1.08
N ALA A 158 -17.35 5.73 -2.17
CA ALA A 158 -17.82 5.02 -3.34
C ALA A 158 -16.64 4.52 -4.18
N LEU A 159 -16.74 3.32 -4.71
CA LEU A 159 -15.69 2.67 -5.46
C LEU A 159 -16.19 2.32 -6.87
N GLU A 160 -15.68 2.99 -7.89
CA GLU A 160 -15.92 2.66 -9.28
C GLU A 160 -14.88 1.64 -9.76
N MET A 161 -15.33 0.41 -10.06
CA MET A 161 -14.42 -0.64 -10.50
C MET A 161 -13.86 -0.36 -11.89
N ILE A 162 -12.52 -0.36 -11.99
CA ILE A 162 -11.82 -0.17 -13.27
C ILE A 162 -11.07 -1.42 -13.73
N ASN A 163 -10.77 -2.34 -12.83
CA ASN A 163 -10.11 -3.60 -13.15
C ASN A 163 -10.44 -4.68 -12.13
N SER A 164 -10.48 -5.93 -12.58
CA SER A 164 -10.52 -7.10 -11.70
C SER A 164 -9.78 -8.26 -12.34
N ARG A 165 -9.06 -9.03 -11.54
CA ARG A 165 -8.31 -10.20 -11.99
C ARG A 165 -8.32 -11.28 -10.92
N THR A 166 -8.48 -12.53 -11.34
CA THR A 166 -8.32 -13.68 -10.47
C THR A 166 -6.99 -14.36 -10.77
N PHE A 167 -6.19 -14.63 -9.74
CA PHE A 167 -4.96 -15.39 -9.83
C PHE A 167 -5.14 -16.77 -9.20
N ASP A 168 -4.57 -17.80 -9.84
CA ASP A 168 -4.54 -19.17 -9.33
C ASP A 168 -5.93 -19.70 -8.97
N GLY A 169 -6.97 -19.16 -9.61
CA GLY A 169 -8.38 -19.50 -9.37
C GLY A 169 -8.92 -19.12 -7.98
N ARG A 170 -8.22 -18.29 -7.19
CA ARG A 170 -8.58 -18.02 -5.79
C ARG A 170 -8.26 -16.63 -5.26
N THR A 171 -7.16 -16.00 -5.67
CA THR A 171 -6.77 -14.67 -5.20
C THR A 171 -7.35 -13.60 -6.12
N GLN A 172 -7.97 -12.56 -5.55
CA GLN A 172 -8.65 -11.51 -6.29
C GLN A 172 -7.85 -10.21 -6.23
N LEU A 173 -7.54 -9.64 -7.39
CA LEU A 173 -7.11 -8.26 -7.51
C LEU A 173 -8.30 -7.41 -7.94
N LEU A 174 -8.57 -6.35 -7.20
CA LEU A 174 -9.64 -5.38 -7.50
C LEU A 174 -9.04 -3.98 -7.52
N GLU A 175 -9.35 -3.22 -8.56
CA GLU A 175 -8.91 -1.83 -8.68
C GLU A 175 -10.11 -0.91 -8.92
N TYR A 176 -10.07 0.24 -8.25
CA TYR A 176 -11.16 1.20 -8.21
C TYR A 176 -10.67 2.64 -8.32
N VAL A 177 -11.54 3.52 -8.79
CA VAL A 177 -11.46 4.96 -8.55
C VAL A 177 -12.27 5.28 -7.30
N PRO A 178 -11.65 5.75 -6.21
CA PRO A 178 -12.36 6.09 -4.98
C PRO A 178 -12.95 7.49 -5.05
N THR A 179 -14.16 7.66 -4.53
CA THR A 179 -14.80 8.97 -4.33
C THR A 179 -15.33 9.06 -2.90
N ILE A 180 -14.87 10.04 -2.14
CA ILE A 180 -15.35 10.27 -0.77
C ILE A 180 -16.80 10.75 -0.84
N LEU A 181 -17.64 10.17 0.02
CA LEU A 181 -19.06 10.54 0.14
C LEU A 181 -19.26 11.56 1.26
N ASP A 182 -20.19 12.49 1.04
CA ASP A 182 -20.57 13.48 2.06
C ASP A 182 -21.57 12.94 3.10
N GLY A 183 -21.97 11.68 2.97
CA GLY A 183 -22.94 11.02 3.85
C GLY A 183 -23.00 9.51 3.59
N PRO A 184 -23.96 8.80 4.24
CA PRO A 184 -24.09 7.36 4.08
C PRO A 184 -24.33 6.96 2.62
N PRO A 185 -23.79 5.79 2.18
CA PRO A 185 -24.03 5.29 0.84
C PRO A 185 -25.52 5.17 0.52
N GLY A 186 -25.94 5.69 -0.63
CA GLY A 186 -27.34 5.63 -1.08
C GLY A 186 -28.24 6.73 -0.54
N SER A 187 -27.69 7.72 0.14
CA SER A 187 -28.43 8.89 0.62
C SER A 187 -28.57 9.99 -0.45
#